data_012a02607376d772dad328151fd75949
#
_entry.id   012a02607376d772dad328151fd75949
#
_cell.length_a   1.000
_cell.length_b   1.000
_cell.length_c   1.000
_cell.angle_alpha   90.00
_cell.angle_beta   90.00
_cell.angle_gamma   90.00
#
_symmetry.space_group_name_H-M   'P 1'
#
loop_
_entity.id
_entity.type
_entity.pdbx_description
1 polymer ?
#
loop_
_entity_poly.entity_id
_entity_poly.type
_entity_poly.pdbx_seq_one_letter_code
_entity_poly.pdbx_strand_id
1 'polypeptide(L)'
;MDKQTIKIQISCEIGVRYLIETTTKIEDIIGYNALFNSLQKCKKGVGWKSTTGYYIHNWNTELLKMEEELSDGTYQKRKPKFFMITEPKVREIMSIHFRDRIYIRSFNDNALYPQITRSLIPDNFACQKGKGTLSARERFRDFIRDFYRKNGIEGYALTCDIKGYYPNMNRKFVKNMVTQYVDPLTDKLIQAEIDYHPGDIGFNPGEQTIQNIGILALNKMDHYIKERLRIKYYIRYMDDFVLLHPDKEYLEKAHCEIKNILKTQDMALNPKKTFIQPITNKIAFLGYDYRLLDTGKVIATVKPESITHAKRKMKRMMLLTLKDKRRKRDVDVYFKSWKASLRF
;
A
#
# COMPACT_ATOMS: atom_id res chain seq x y z
N MET A 1 -3.13 -28.07 -31.03
CA MET A 1 -4.28 -27.59 -30.23
C MET A 1 -4.20 -26.08 -30.14
N ASP A 2 -5.18 -25.45 -30.75
CA ASP A 2 -5.18 -24.02 -31.05
C ASP A 2 -5.14 -23.12 -29.82
N LYS A 3 -4.22 -22.15 -29.87
CA LYS A 3 -4.16 -21.02 -28.93
C LYS A 3 -5.32 -20.06 -29.26
N GLN A 4 -6.49 -20.28 -28.70
CA GLN A 4 -7.53 -19.26 -28.69
C GLN A 4 -7.16 -18.17 -27.70
N THR A 5 -6.59 -17.09 -28.21
CA THR A 5 -6.42 -15.83 -27.47
C THR A 5 -7.80 -15.21 -27.27
N ILE A 6 -8.39 -15.38 -26.10
CA ILE A 6 -9.65 -14.72 -25.76
C ILE A 6 -9.31 -13.24 -25.49
N LYS A 7 -9.57 -12.38 -26.48
CA LYS A 7 -9.54 -10.92 -26.33
C LYS A 7 -10.81 -10.50 -25.59
N ILE A 8 -10.73 -10.25 -24.32
CA ILE A 8 -11.83 -9.64 -23.56
C ILE A 8 -11.67 -8.13 -23.65
N GLN A 9 -12.57 -7.52 -24.44
CA GLN A 9 -12.66 -6.08 -24.58
C GLN A 9 -13.55 -5.55 -23.45
N ILE A 10 -12.93 -4.95 -22.41
CA ILE A 10 -13.67 -4.31 -21.32
C ILE A 10 -13.76 -2.81 -21.64
N SER A 11 -14.95 -2.36 -22.02
CA SER A 11 -15.24 -0.94 -22.11
C SER A 11 -15.51 -0.38 -20.72
N CYS A 12 -14.64 0.47 -20.22
CA CYS A 12 -14.89 1.27 -19.04
C CYS A 12 -15.44 2.64 -19.50
N GLU A 13 -16.53 3.12 -18.92
CA GLU A 13 -17.15 4.42 -19.22
C GLU A 13 -16.24 5.64 -19.00
N ILE A 14 -15.08 5.43 -18.39
CA ILE A 14 -13.97 6.37 -18.29
C ILE A 14 -12.84 5.81 -19.15
N GLY A 15 -12.85 6.13 -20.41
CA GLY A 15 -11.93 5.94 -21.55
C GLY A 15 -10.53 5.31 -21.41
N VAL A 16 -10.29 4.39 -20.51
CA VAL A 16 -9.01 3.69 -20.37
C VAL A 16 -9.21 2.24 -20.81
N ARG A 17 -8.75 1.90 -22.02
CA ARG A 17 -8.67 0.52 -22.50
C ARG A 17 -7.35 -0.09 -22.05
N TYR A 18 -7.41 -1.05 -21.17
CA TYR A 18 -6.26 -1.92 -20.87
C TYR A 18 -6.39 -3.22 -21.68
N LEU A 19 -5.44 -3.46 -22.57
CA LEU A 19 -5.31 -4.76 -23.22
C LEU A 19 -4.62 -5.73 -22.26
N ILE A 20 -5.36 -6.69 -21.71
CA ILE A 20 -4.80 -7.77 -20.91
C ILE A 20 -4.30 -8.85 -21.86
N GLU A 21 -3.04 -8.75 -22.30
CA GLU A 21 -2.44 -9.70 -23.23
C GLU A 21 -1.71 -10.89 -22.58
N THR A 22 -1.57 -10.91 -21.27
CA THR A 22 -0.82 -11.98 -20.58
C THR A 22 -1.75 -12.87 -19.79
N THR A 23 -2.05 -14.05 -20.33
CA THR A 23 -2.64 -15.15 -19.55
C THR A 23 -1.59 -15.67 -18.57
N THR A 24 -1.82 -15.46 -17.27
CA THR A 24 -1.03 -16.08 -16.22
C THR A 24 -1.21 -17.59 -16.28
N LYS A 25 -0.12 -18.36 -16.22
CA LYS A 25 -0.18 -19.81 -16.10
C LYS A 25 -0.22 -20.17 -14.62
N ILE A 26 -0.94 -21.23 -14.29
CA ILE A 26 -1.03 -21.69 -12.90
C ILE A 26 0.33 -22.10 -12.35
N GLU A 27 1.19 -22.68 -13.19
CA GLU A 27 2.55 -23.12 -12.85
C GLU A 27 3.44 -21.95 -12.43
N ASP A 28 3.20 -20.75 -12.96
CA ASP A 28 3.93 -19.53 -12.56
C ASP A 28 3.65 -19.13 -11.11
N ILE A 29 2.53 -19.61 -10.55
CA ILE A 29 2.10 -19.32 -9.18
C ILE A 29 2.43 -20.46 -8.22
N ILE A 30 2.06 -21.70 -8.59
CA ILE A 30 2.13 -22.86 -7.69
C ILE A 30 3.33 -23.77 -7.92
N GLY A 31 4.02 -23.64 -9.06
CA GLY A 31 5.16 -24.49 -9.38
C GLY A 31 6.31 -24.31 -8.38
N TYR A 32 7.07 -25.40 -8.17
CA TYR A 32 8.15 -25.49 -7.19
C TYR A 32 9.11 -24.29 -7.20
N ASN A 33 9.56 -23.86 -8.38
CA ASN A 33 10.49 -22.74 -8.51
C ASN A 33 9.87 -21.41 -8.05
N ALA A 34 8.59 -21.19 -8.33
CA ALA A 34 7.87 -19.99 -7.90
C ALA A 34 7.70 -19.98 -6.37
N LEU A 35 7.33 -21.11 -5.79
CA LEU A 35 7.21 -21.30 -4.35
C LEU A 35 8.57 -21.18 -3.65
N PHE A 36 9.64 -21.76 -4.21
CA PHE A 36 11.00 -21.62 -3.69
C PHE A 36 11.48 -20.17 -3.67
N ASN A 37 11.30 -19.43 -4.76
CA ASN A 37 11.66 -18.02 -4.83
C ASN A 37 10.86 -17.19 -3.80
N SER A 38 9.62 -17.54 -3.57
CA SER A 38 8.75 -16.90 -2.59
C SER A 38 9.18 -17.23 -1.15
N LEU A 39 9.57 -18.48 -0.87
CA LEU A 39 10.19 -18.86 0.40
C LEU A 39 11.44 -18.04 0.70
N GLN A 40 12.36 -17.87 -0.29
CA GLN A 40 13.59 -17.08 -0.11
C GLN A 40 13.28 -15.63 0.30
N LYS A 41 12.19 -15.05 -0.23
CA LYS A 41 11.73 -13.71 0.15
C LYS A 41 11.06 -13.70 1.52
N CYS A 42 10.19 -14.67 1.82
CA CYS A 42 9.42 -14.74 3.07
C CYS A 42 10.26 -15.02 4.32
N LYS A 43 11.38 -15.77 4.19
CA LYS A 43 12.25 -16.09 5.34
C LYS A 43 13.11 -14.92 5.84
N LYS A 44 13.27 -13.86 5.05
CA LYS A 44 14.11 -12.71 5.42
C LYS A 44 13.59 -12.04 6.69
N GLY A 45 14.46 -11.94 7.71
CA GLY A 45 14.17 -11.28 8.99
C GLY A 45 13.25 -12.04 9.96
N VAL A 46 12.78 -13.24 9.62
CA VAL A 46 11.86 -14.04 10.47
C VAL A 46 12.35 -15.47 10.79
N GLY A 47 13.54 -15.85 10.32
CA GLY A 47 14.10 -17.19 10.51
C GLY A 47 14.33 -17.58 11.98
N TRP A 48 14.39 -16.61 12.90
CA TRP A 48 14.52 -16.82 14.34
C TRP A 48 13.23 -17.33 15.03
N LYS A 49 12.07 -17.27 14.35
CA LYS A 49 10.80 -17.79 14.89
C LYS A 49 10.78 -19.30 14.74
N SER A 50 10.41 -20.03 15.79
CA SER A 50 10.37 -21.51 15.82
C SER A 50 9.56 -22.11 14.65
N THR A 51 8.38 -21.56 14.38
CA THR A 51 7.52 -22.02 13.28
C THR A 51 8.14 -21.82 11.89
N THR A 52 8.87 -20.74 11.71
CA THR A 52 9.61 -20.45 10.47
C THR A 52 10.86 -21.31 10.38
N GLY A 53 11.58 -21.51 11.51
CA GLY A 53 12.76 -22.35 11.59
C GLY A 53 12.47 -23.79 11.19
N TYR A 54 11.40 -24.39 11.72
CA TYR A 54 10.96 -25.73 11.31
C TYR A 54 10.73 -25.82 9.80
N TYR A 55 9.98 -24.90 9.22
CA TYR A 55 9.69 -24.87 7.80
C TYR A 55 10.94 -24.70 6.94
N ILE A 56 11.87 -23.83 7.38
CA ILE A 56 13.16 -23.64 6.68
C ILE A 56 14.02 -24.90 6.75
N HIS A 57 14.01 -25.65 7.86
CA HIS A 57 14.75 -26.88 7.99
C HIS A 57 14.24 -27.97 7.03
N ASN A 58 12.92 -28.09 6.87
CA ASN A 58 12.26 -29.09 6.03
C ASN A 58 11.77 -28.52 4.68
N TRP A 59 12.34 -27.43 4.23
CA TRP A 59 11.81 -26.60 3.14
C TRP A 59 11.50 -27.36 1.85
N ASN A 60 12.35 -28.31 1.46
CA ASN A 60 12.18 -29.07 0.22
C ASN A 60 10.92 -29.94 0.27
N THR A 61 10.78 -30.76 1.30
CA THR A 61 9.61 -31.62 1.52
C THR A 61 8.32 -30.80 1.67
N GLU A 62 8.39 -29.69 2.40
CA GLU A 62 7.25 -28.80 2.62
C GLU A 62 6.80 -28.09 1.32
N LEU A 63 7.76 -27.73 0.43
CA LEU A 63 7.42 -27.13 -0.86
C LEU A 63 6.83 -28.12 -1.84
N LEU A 64 7.40 -29.34 -1.95
CA LEU A 64 6.84 -30.41 -2.79
C LEU A 64 5.43 -30.76 -2.38
N LYS A 65 5.20 -30.91 -1.08
CA LYS A 65 3.86 -31.14 -0.54
C LYS A 65 2.90 -29.98 -0.83
N MET A 66 3.39 -28.73 -0.75
CA MET A 66 2.56 -27.56 -1.07
C MET A 66 2.20 -27.51 -2.54
N GLU A 67 3.14 -27.80 -3.45
CA GLU A 67 2.92 -27.87 -4.89
C GLU A 67 1.87 -28.95 -5.23
N GLU A 68 2.00 -30.15 -4.67
CA GLU A 68 1.04 -31.25 -4.82
C GLU A 68 -0.35 -30.83 -4.37
N GLU A 69 -0.50 -30.36 -3.11
CA GLU A 69 -1.78 -29.92 -2.57
C GLU A 69 -2.44 -28.78 -3.37
N LEU A 70 -1.64 -27.84 -3.89
CA LEU A 70 -2.14 -26.75 -4.74
C LEU A 70 -2.58 -27.25 -6.11
N SER A 71 -1.86 -28.22 -6.68
CA SER A 71 -2.18 -28.83 -7.98
C SER A 71 -3.44 -29.67 -7.92
N ASP A 72 -3.62 -30.44 -6.85
CA ASP A 72 -4.76 -31.32 -6.63
C ASP A 72 -5.99 -30.58 -6.09
N GLY A 73 -5.86 -29.31 -5.74
CA GLY A 73 -6.92 -28.51 -5.15
C GLY A 73 -7.26 -28.88 -3.70
N THR A 74 -6.40 -29.67 -3.03
CA THR A 74 -6.58 -30.08 -1.62
C THR A 74 -5.95 -29.10 -0.63
N TYR A 75 -5.26 -28.06 -1.14
CA TYR A 75 -4.63 -27.06 -0.31
C TYR A 75 -5.64 -26.30 0.55
N GLN A 76 -5.41 -26.32 1.85
CA GLN A 76 -6.21 -25.55 2.81
C GLN A 76 -5.31 -24.58 3.58
N LYS A 77 -5.68 -23.31 3.58
CA LYS A 77 -5.03 -22.29 4.42
C LYS A 77 -5.25 -22.61 5.90
N ARG A 78 -4.21 -22.43 6.69
CA ARG A 78 -4.27 -22.55 8.15
C ARG A 78 -4.97 -21.34 8.75
N LYS A 79 -5.73 -21.56 9.83
CA LYS A 79 -6.40 -20.47 10.55
C LYS A 79 -5.41 -19.37 10.94
N PRO A 80 -5.68 -18.11 10.59
CA PRO A 80 -4.82 -16.99 10.95
C PRO A 80 -4.86 -16.73 12.46
N LYS A 81 -3.81 -16.08 12.96
CA LYS A 81 -3.78 -15.58 14.33
C LYS A 81 -4.10 -14.09 14.34
N PHE A 82 -5.00 -13.66 15.22
CA PHE A 82 -5.31 -12.25 15.42
C PHE A 82 -4.59 -11.74 16.65
N PHE A 83 -4.04 -10.54 16.58
CA PHE A 83 -3.44 -9.87 17.72
C PHE A 83 -3.55 -8.35 17.59
N MET A 84 -3.60 -7.67 18.73
CA MET A 84 -3.69 -6.22 18.79
C MET A 84 -2.30 -5.59 18.82
N ILE A 85 -2.07 -4.61 17.97
CA ILE A 85 -0.97 -3.67 18.14
C ILE A 85 -1.54 -2.36 18.69
N THR A 86 -0.80 -1.74 19.61
CA THR A 86 -1.25 -0.52 20.31
C THR A 86 -0.52 0.73 19.82
N GLU A 87 0.60 0.57 19.15
CA GLU A 87 1.43 1.67 18.65
C GLU A 87 1.64 1.57 17.13
N PRO A 88 1.54 2.68 16.38
CA PRO A 88 1.22 4.06 16.78
C PRO A 88 -0.28 4.28 17.05
N LYS A 89 -1.13 3.32 16.68
CA LYS A 89 -2.58 3.29 16.90
C LYS A 89 -3.02 1.87 17.18
N VAL A 90 -4.08 1.72 17.96
CA VAL A 90 -4.70 0.42 18.20
C VAL A 90 -5.22 -0.14 16.88
N ARG A 91 -4.76 -1.35 16.54
CA ARG A 91 -5.20 -2.07 15.33
C ARG A 91 -5.17 -3.56 15.58
N GLU A 92 -6.18 -4.25 15.11
CA GLU A 92 -6.14 -5.70 15.01
C GLU A 92 -5.40 -6.11 13.74
N ILE A 93 -4.41 -6.97 13.90
CA ILE A 93 -3.59 -7.50 12.80
C ILE A 93 -3.92 -8.98 12.61
N MET A 94 -4.20 -9.36 11.38
CA MET A 94 -4.33 -10.74 10.97
C MET A 94 -2.95 -11.27 10.55
N SER A 95 -2.44 -12.26 11.27
CA SER A 95 -1.17 -12.92 10.97
C SER A 95 -1.44 -14.29 10.36
N ILE A 96 -1.19 -14.40 9.07
CA ILE A 96 -1.27 -15.67 8.33
C ILE A 96 -0.08 -16.57 8.65
N HIS A 97 -0.27 -17.88 8.55
CA HIS A 97 0.77 -18.86 8.79
C HIS A 97 1.92 -18.72 7.79
N PHE A 98 3.15 -19.11 8.18
CA PHE A 98 4.33 -18.94 7.33
C PHE A 98 4.21 -19.68 5.98
N ARG A 99 3.66 -20.89 5.99
CA ARG A 99 3.34 -21.68 4.79
C ARG A 99 2.44 -20.90 3.84
N ASP A 100 1.33 -20.37 4.34
CA ASP A 100 0.36 -19.64 3.51
C ASP A 100 0.93 -18.33 2.97
N ARG A 101 1.86 -17.71 3.71
CA ARG A 101 2.59 -16.53 3.22
C ARG A 101 3.46 -16.81 2.01
N ILE A 102 3.97 -18.04 1.85
CA ILE A 102 4.76 -18.43 0.68
C ILE A 102 3.87 -18.49 -0.55
N TYR A 103 2.71 -19.16 -0.45
CA TYR A 103 1.72 -19.19 -1.53
C TYR A 103 1.22 -17.79 -1.89
N ILE A 104 0.78 -17.01 -0.91
CA ILE A 104 0.31 -15.63 -1.11
C ILE A 104 1.41 -14.77 -1.74
N ARG A 105 2.67 -14.96 -1.34
CA ARG A 105 3.80 -14.25 -1.94
C ARG A 105 3.98 -14.62 -3.40
N SER A 106 3.89 -15.91 -3.73
CA SER A 106 4.00 -16.40 -5.11
C SER A 106 2.86 -15.85 -5.98
N PHE A 107 1.63 -15.96 -5.53
CA PHE A 107 0.46 -15.41 -6.20
C PHE A 107 0.59 -13.90 -6.47
N ASN A 108 0.98 -13.14 -5.45
CA ASN A 108 1.12 -11.69 -5.60
C ASN A 108 2.27 -11.31 -6.54
N ASP A 109 3.45 -11.92 -6.41
CA ASP A 109 4.62 -11.53 -7.19
C ASP A 109 4.53 -11.93 -8.67
N ASN A 110 3.85 -13.04 -8.98
CA ASN A 110 3.85 -13.64 -10.32
C ASN A 110 2.53 -13.41 -11.09
N ALA A 111 1.43 -13.14 -10.39
CA ALA A 111 0.13 -12.91 -11.03
C ALA A 111 -0.46 -11.53 -10.74
N LEU A 112 -0.84 -11.25 -9.49
CA LEU A 112 -1.60 -10.06 -9.15
C LEU A 112 -0.83 -8.76 -9.37
N TYR A 113 0.35 -8.64 -8.75
CA TYR A 113 1.14 -7.41 -8.76
C TYR A 113 1.53 -6.94 -10.18
N PRO A 114 2.05 -7.81 -11.09
CA PRO A 114 2.38 -7.38 -12.45
C PRO A 114 1.18 -6.83 -13.23
N GLN A 115 -0.02 -7.38 -13.01
CA GLN A 115 -1.22 -6.98 -13.73
C GLN A 115 -1.74 -5.63 -13.23
N ILE A 116 -1.92 -5.47 -11.92
CA ILE A 116 -2.49 -4.24 -11.35
C ILE A 116 -1.57 -3.03 -11.48
N THR A 117 -0.24 -3.23 -11.39
CA THR A 117 0.70 -2.10 -11.38
C THR A 117 0.83 -1.41 -12.73
N ARG A 118 0.45 -2.06 -13.84
CA ARG A 118 0.43 -1.45 -15.18
C ARG A 118 -0.55 -0.29 -15.27
N SER A 119 -1.63 -0.35 -14.48
CA SER A 119 -2.69 0.66 -14.50
C SER A 119 -2.46 1.82 -13.57
N LEU A 120 -1.50 1.71 -12.63
CA LEU A 120 -1.31 2.73 -11.60
C LEU A 120 -0.64 3.98 -12.17
N ILE A 121 -1.09 5.15 -11.74
CA ILE A 121 -0.43 6.41 -12.09
C ILE A 121 1.01 6.47 -11.54
N PRO A 122 1.93 7.17 -12.21
CA PRO A 122 3.33 7.30 -11.76
C PRO A 122 3.46 7.85 -10.35
N ASP A 123 2.57 8.75 -9.94
CA ASP A 123 2.61 9.46 -8.66
C ASP A 123 1.86 8.74 -7.51
N ASN A 124 1.55 7.45 -7.68
CA ASN A 124 1.18 6.52 -6.61
C ASN A 124 2.44 5.80 -6.10
N PHE A 125 2.77 5.96 -4.82
CA PHE A 125 4.06 5.53 -4.26
C PHE A 125 3.99 4.38 -3.25
N ALA A 126 2.80 3.95 -2.85
CA ALA A 126 2.67 2.90 -1.85
C ALA A 126 2.84 1.50 -2.43
N CYS A 127 3.48 0.62 -1.68
CA CYS A 127 3.58 -0.83 -1.94
C CYS A 127 4.05 -1.23 -3.36
N GLN A 128 4.81 -0.39 -4.04
CA GLN A 128 5.36 -0.66 -5.37
C GLN A 128 6.87 -0.87 -5.32
N LYS A 129 7.39 -1.77 -6.18
CA LYS A 129 8.84 -1.99 -6.33
C LYS A 129 9.50 -0.70 -6.83
N GLY A 130 10.64 -0.35 -6.23
CA GLY A 130 11.36 0.90 -6.56
C GLY A 130 10.71 2.18 -6.04
N LYS A 131 9.56 2.10 -5.40
CA LYS A 131 8.86 3.22 -4.77
C LYS A 131 8.73 3.02 -3.26
N GLY A 132 8.43 4.08 -2.52
CA GLY A 132 8.28 4.01 -1.06
C GLY A 132 8.14 5.39 -0.45
N THR A 133 8.19 5.47 0.87
CA THR A 133 8.03 6.74 1.59
C THR A 133 9.10 7.77 1.26
N LEU A 134 10.36 7.33 1.03
CA LEU A 134 11.45 8.23 0.65
C LEU A 134 11.18 8.85 -0.72
N SER A 135 10.96 8.02 -1.73
CA SER A 135 10.68 8.48 -3.11
C SER A 135 9.44 9.37 -3.18
N ALA A 136 8.39 9.05 -2.38
CA ALA A 136 7.19 9.88 -2.30
C ALA A 136 7.49 11.27 -1.70
N ARG A 137 8.32 11.33 -0.66
CA ARG A 137 8.74 12.58 -0.03
C ARG A 137 9.57 13.45 -0.96
N GLU A 138 10.52 12.85 -1.68
CA GLU A 138 11.34 13.53 -2.69
C GLU A 138 10.45 14.06 -3.82
N ARG A 139 9.56 13.23 -4.36
CA ARG A 139 8.62 13.65 -5.41
C ARG A 139 7.71 14.78 -4.97
N PHE A 140 7.21 14.74 -3.74
CA PHE A 140 6.37 15.82 -3.21
C PHE A 140 7.15 17.13 -3.06
N ARG A 141 8.39 17.07 -2.60
CA ARG A 141 9.29 18.24 -2.54
C ARG A 141 9.53 18.82 -3.93
N ASP A 142 9.72 17.97 -4.94
CA ASP A 142 9.91 18.40 -6.32
C ASP A 142 8.63 19.03 -6.89
N PHE A 143 7.46 18.52 -6.54
CA PHE A 143 6.19 19.14 -6.90
C PHE A 143 6.04 20.55 -6.35
N ILE A 144 6.40 20.78 -5.09
CA ILE A 144 6.35 22.13 -4.49
C ILE A 144 7.34 23.07 -5.19
N ARG A 145 8.55 22.58 -5.54
CA ARG A 145 9.56 23.38 -6.27
C ARG A 145 9.09 23.72 -7.69
N ASP A 146 8.55 22.74 -8.41
CA ASP A 146 8.03 22.97 -9.76
C ASP A 146 6.81 23.87 -9.77
N PHE A 147 5.96 23.75 -8.74
CA PHE A 147 4.84 24.64 -8.52
C PHE A 147 5.33 26.09 -8.36
N TYR A 148 6.31 26.31 -7.47
CA TYR A 148 6.90 27.64 -7.25
C TYR A 148 7.48 28.25 -8.51
N ARG A 149 8.22 27.48 -9.31
CA ARG A 149 8.81 27.98 -10.57
C ARG A 149 7.76 28.51 -11.55
N LYS A 150 6.53 27.99 -11.48
CA LYS A 150 5.44 28.36 -12.41
C LYS A 150 4.49 29.41 -11.84
N ASN A 151 4.21 29.35 -10.56
CA ASN A 151 3.13 30.12 -9.93
C ASN A 151 3.63 30.98 -8.75
N GLY A 152 4.93 30.98 -8.43
CA GLY A 152 5.43 31.63 -7.24
C GLY A 152 4.87 31.00 -5.95
N ILE A 153 4.56 31.84 -4.98
CA ILE A 153 3.98 31.45 -3.68
C ILE A 153 2.45 31.44 -3.70
N GLU A 154 1.84 31.90 -4.78
CA GLU A 154 0.38 32.00 -4.89
C GLU A 154 -0.22 30.64 -5.27
N GLY A 155 -0.91 30.04 -4.32
CA GLY A 155 -1.56 28.77 -4.54
C GLY A 155 -1.95 28.07 -3.26
N TYR A 156 -2.56 26.91 -3.45
CA TYR A 156 -3.21 26.17 -2.39
C TYR A 156 -2.85 24.68 -2.45
N ALA A 157 -2.88 24.04 -1.29
CA ALA A 157 -2.75 22.61 -1.13
C ALA A 157 -4.05 22.06 -0.55
N LEU A 158 -4.63 21.04 -1.19
CA LEU A 158 -5.67 20.19 -0.65
C LEU A 158 -5.01 18.92 -0.12
N THR A 159 -5.02 18.75 1.19
CA THR A 159 -4.57 17.53 1.87
C THR A 159 -5.78 16.66 2.16
N CYS A 160 -5.69 15.36 1.88
CA CYS A 160 -6.77 14.40 2.05
C CYS A 160 -6.31 13.11 2.73
N ASP A 161 -7.17 12.54 3.55
CA ASP A 161 -7.01 11.23 4.20
C ASP A 161 -8.36 10.51 4.16
N ILE A 162 -8.38 9.21 3.87
CA ILE A 162 -9.63 8.44 3.83
C ILE A 162 -9.94 7.87 5.20
N LYS A 163 -11.17 8.05 5.65
CA LYS A 163 -11.63 7.55 6.96
C LYS A 163 -11.68 6.02 6.97
N GLY A 164 -10.84 5.40 7.80
CA GLY A 164 -10.89 3.95 7.99
C GLY A 164 -10.69 3.14 6.70
N TYR A 165 -9.67 3.46 5.92
CA TYR A 165 -9.47 2.94 4.57
C TYR A 165 -9.69 1.42 4.47
N TYR A 166 -8.89 0.61 5.17
CA TYR A 166 -9.05 -0.84 5.16
C TYR A 166 -10.28 -1.33 5.94
N PRO A 167 -10.58 -0.83 7.16
CA PRO A 167 -11.74 -1.29 7.92
C PRO A 167 -13.10 -1.03 7.27
N ASN A 168 -13.22 0.01 6.43
CA ASN A 168 -14.49 0.39 5.81
C ASN A 168 -14.60 -0.03 4.34
N MET A 169 -13.62 -0.74 3.81
CA MET A 169 -13.59 -1.12 2.40
C MET A 169 -14.69 -2.16 2.12
N ASN A 170 -15.63 -1.83 1.23
CA ASN A 170 -16.69 -2.74 0.80
C ASN A 170 -16.12 -3.84 -0.08
N ARG A 171 -16.27 -5.10 0.31
CA ARG A 171 -15.69 -6.24 -0.40
C ARG A 171 -16.35 -6.51 -1.74
N LYS A 172 -17.67 -6.30 -1.85
CA LYS A 172 -18.36 -6.44 -3.14
C LYS A 172 -17.81 -5.43 -4.15
N PHE A 173 -17.59 -4.18 -3.71
CA PHE A 173 -16.90 -3.18 -4.53
C PHE A 173 -15.51 -3.65 -4.94
N VAL A 174 -14.70 -4.14 -3.98
CA VAL A 174 -13.33 -4.61 -4.23
C VAL A 174 -13.31 -5.75 -5.24
N LYS A 175 -14.18 -6.75 -5.08
CA LYS A 175 -14.31 -7.87 -6.00
C LYS A 175 -14.59 -7.40 -7.42
N ASN A 176 -15.62 -6.58 -7.60
CA ASN A 176 -16.00 -6.04 -8.92
C ASN A 176 -14.92 -5.15 -9.53
N MET A 177 -14.21 -4.41 -8.69
CA MET A 177 -13.12 -3.53 -9.14
C MET A 177 -11.94 -4.34 -9.65
N VAL A 178 -11.47 -5.36 -8.91
CA VAL A 178 -10.27 -6.12 -9.27
C VAL A 178 -10.45 -6.89 -10.58
N THR A 179 -11.61 -7.47 -10.83
CA THR A 179 -11.95 -8.17 -12.09
C THR A 179 -11.65 -7.33 -13.34
N GLN A 180 -11.69 -6.00 -13.25
CA GLN A 180 -11.41 -5.11 -14.38
C GLN A 180 -9.92 -4.97 -14.72
N TYR A 181 -9.02 -5.46 -13.88
CA TYR A 181 -7.58 -5.25 -14.01
C TYR A 181 -6.76 -6.53 -14.14
N VAL A 182 -7.39 -7.69 -13.98
CA VAL A 182 -6.68 -8.97 -13.93
C VAL A 182 -7.29 -10.00 -14.90
N ASP A 183 -6.47 -10.98 -15.30
CA ASP A 183 -6.93 -12.09 -16.13
C ASP A 183 -7.88 -13.04 -15.36
N PRO A 184 -8.64 -13.92 -16.05
CA PRO A 184 -9.63 -14.79 -15.40
C PRO A 184 -9.06 -15.74 -14.33
N LEU A 185 -7.83 -16.23 -14.50
CA LEU A 185 -7.19 -17.08 -13.49
C LEU A 185 -6.86 -16.29 -12.24
N THR A 186 -6.23 -15.13 -12.42
CA THR A 186 -5.88 -14.23 -11.32
C THR A 186 -7.15 -13.74 -10.62
N ASP A 187 -8.22 -13.45 -11.37
CA ASP A 187 -9.52 -13.06 -10.80
C ASP A 187 -10.09 -14.17 -9.91
N LYS A 188 -10.16 -15.41 -10.40
CA LYS A 188 -10.62 -16.54 -9.59
C LYS A 188 -9.84 -16.68 -8.29
N LEU A 189 -8.53 -16.56 -8.34
CA LEU A 189 -7.68 -16.70 -7.15
C LEU A 189 -7.86 -15.54 -6.17
N ILE A 190 -7.94 -14.29 -6.66
CA ILE A 190 -8.12 -13.14 -5.76
C ILE A 190 -9.51 -13.08 -5.14
N GLN A 191 -10.56 -13.53 -5.85
CA GLN A 191 -11.89 -13.66 -5.28
C GLN A 191 -11.88 -14.62 -4.07
N ALA A 192 -11.20 -15.77 -4.19
CA ALA A 192 -11.03 -16.71 -3.08
C ALA A 192 -10.21 -16.10 -1.93
N GLU A 193 -9.18 -15.30 -2.23
CA GLU A 193 -8.41 -14.59 -1.21
C GLU A 193 -9.26 -13.56 -0.44
N ILE A 194 -10.13 -12.84 -1.13
CA ILE A 194 -11.05 -11.88 -0.51
C ILE A 194 -12.07 -12.61 0.38
N ASP A 195 -12.59 -13.75 -0.07
CA ASP A 195 -13.57 -14.55 0.69
C ASP A 195 -12.97 -15.21 1.93
N TYR A 196 -11.66 -15.42 1.96
CA TYR A 196 -10.97 -15.95 3.15
C TYR A 196 -11.06 -15.02 4.37
N HIS A 197 -11.29 -13.74 4.17
CA HIS A 197 -11.48 -12.79 5.27
C HIS A 197 -12.90 -12.89 5.84
N PRO A 198 -13.10 -12.83 7.17
CA PRO A 198 -14.43 -12.91 7.79
C PRO A 198 -15.26 -11.64 7.56
N GLY A 199 -16.57 -11.77 7.32
CA GLY A 199 -17.54 -10.67 7.15
C GLY A 199 -17.56 -10.03 5.74
N ASP A 200 -18.41 -9.05 5.51
CA ASP A 200 -18.65 -8.42 4.20
C ASP A 200 -17.95 -7.06 4.02
N ILE A 201 -17.50 -6.45 5.11
CA ILE A 201 -16.89 -5.13 5.12
C ILE A 201 -15.53 -5.21 5.80
N GLY A 202 -14.57 -4.50 5.22
CA GLY A 202 -13.27 -4.28 5.78
C GLY A 202 -12.29 -5.43 5.62
N PHE A 203 -11.02 -5.08 5.81
CA PHE A 203 -9.89 -5.98 5.82
C PHE A 203 -8.98 -5.67 6.99
N ASN A 204 -8.42 -6.72 7.57
CA ASN A 204 -7.37 -6.58 8.57
C ASN A 204 -6.03 -6.37 7.87
N PRO A 205 -5.28 -5.31 8.17
CA PRO A 205 -3.97 -5.10 7.57
C PRO A 205 -2.99 -6.20 7.99
N GLY A 206 -2.03 -6.53 7.12
CA GLY A 206 -0.96 -7.50 7.41
C GLY A 206 -0.69 -8.49 6.29
N GLU A 207 -1.57 -8.58 5.32
CA GLU A 207 -1.43 -9.45 4.16
C GLU A 207 -1.04 -8.65 2.90
N GLN A 208 -0.17 -9.23 2.06
CA GLN A 208 0.31 -8.58 0.84
C GLN A 208 -0.80 -8.35 -0.18
N THR A 209 -1.71 -9.31 -0.34
CA THR A 209 -2.86 -9.19 -1.25
C THR A 209 -3.72 -7.98 -0.92
N ILE A 210 -3.99 -7.77 0.38
CA ILE A 210 -4.79 -6.63 0.84
C ILE A 210 -4.07 -5.29 0.60
N GLN A 211 -2.73 -5.26 0.73
CA GLN A 211 -1.95 -4.07 0.37
C GLN A 211 -2.03 -3.77 -1.12
N ASN A 212 -1.96 -4.79 -1.99
CA ASN A 212 -2.11 -4.64 -3.43
C ASN A 212 -3.53 -4.18 -3.82
N ILE A 213 -4.56 -4.72 -3.18
CA ILE A 213 -5.93 -4.22 -3.32
C ILE A 213 -6.01 -2.75 -2.92
N GLY A 214 -5.39 -2.38 -1.81
CA GLY A 214 -5.40 -1.00 -1.31
C GLY A 214 -4.76 0.00 -2.28
N ILE A 215 -3.68 -0.33 -2.97
CA ILE A 215 -3.11 0.59 -3.98
C ILE A 215 -4.00 0.71 -5.21
N LEU A 216 -4.75 -0.33 -5.56
CA LEU A 216 -5.63 -0.38 -6.72
C LEU A 216 -7.00 0.28 -6.49
N ALA A 217 -7.55 0.20 -5.28
CA ALA A 217 -8.93 0.60 -5.00
C ALA A 217 -9.25 2.06 -5.36
N LEU A 218 -8.27 2.94 -5.30
CA LEU A 218 -8.42 4.35 -5.69
C LEU A 218 -7.93 4.67 -7.10
N ASN A 219 -7.61 3.67 -7.92
CA ASN A 219 -7.00 3.88 -9.23
C ASN A 219 -7.89 4.72 -10.17
N LYS A 220 -9.21 4.47 -10.18
CA LYS A 220 -10.16 5.30 -10.96
C LYS A 220 -10.14 6.76 -10.52
N MET A 221 -10.08 7.01 -9.22
CA MET A 221 -9.96 8.37 -8.67
C MET A 221 -8.63 9.02 -9.07
N ASP A 222 -7.52 8.25 -9.02
CA ASP A 222 -6.19 8.74 -9.43
C ASP A 222 -6.19 9.22 -10.88
N HIS A 223 -6.73 8.41 -11.79
CA HIS A 223 -6.86 8.76 -13.21
C HIS A 223 -7.82 9.94 -13.42
N TYR A 224 -8.94 9.99 -12.72
CA TYR A 224 -9.86 11.11 -12.80
C TYR A 224 -9.16 12.43 -12.42
N ILE A 225 -8.41 12.45 -11.32
CA ILE A 225 -7.67 13.63 -10.88
C ILE A 225 -6.61 14.05 -11.90
N LYS A 226 -5.86 13.08 -12.46
CA LYS A 226 -4.79 13.38 -13.43
C LYS A 226 -5.30 13.74 -14.82
N GLU A 227 -6.29 13.02 -15.34
CA GLU A 227 -6.69 13.08 -16.73
C GLU A 227 -7.90 14.00 -16.96
N ARG A 228 -8.91 13.97 -16.08
CA ARG A 228 -10.12 14.79 -16.17
C ARG A 228 -9.95 16.14 -15.51
N LEU A 229 -9.55 16.14 -14.24
CA LEU A 229 -9.27 17.39 -13.52
C LEU A 229 -7.91 17.99 -13.91
N ARG A 230 -7.06 17.28 -14.64
CA ARG A 230 -5.75 17.73 -15.12
C ARG A 230 -4.87 18.37 -14.02
N ILE A 231 -5.02 17.88 -12.76
CA ILE A 231 -4.22 18.36 -11.65
C ILE A 231 -2.83 17.72 -11.72
N LYS A 232 -1.86 18.49 -12.22
CA LYS A 232 -0.48 18.02 -12.43
C LYS A 232 0.19 17.60 -11.11
N TYR A 233 0.04 18.36 -10.07
CA TYR A 233 0.70 18.17 -8.78
C TYR A 233 -0.19 17.41 -7.82
N TYR A 234 -0.44 16.15 -8.15
CA TYR A 234 -1.18 15.18 -7.35
C TYR A 234 -0.28 14.00 -7.01
N ILE A 235 -0.18 13.66 -5.73
CA ILE A 235 0.59 12.53 -5.21
C ILE A 235 -0.23 11.75 -4.19
N ARG A 236 -0.11 10.42 -4.22
CA ARG A 236 -0.80 9.52 -3.28
C ARG A 236 0.12 8.47 -2.67
N TYR A 237 -0.09 8.22 -1.40
CA TYR A 237 0.50 7.11 -0.66
C TYR A 237 -0.60 6.40 0.15
N MET A 238 -1.16 5.30 -0.35
CA MET A 238 -2.36 4.63 0.18
C MET A 238 -3.56 5.57 0.25
N ASP A 239 -4.04 5.82 1.47
CA ASP A 239 -5.16 6.68 1.84
C ASP A 239 -4.78 8.15 2.02
N ASP A 240 -3.49 8.48 2.05
CA ASP A 240 -2.95 9.84 2.24
C ASP A 240 -2.56 10.44 0.88
N PHE A 241 -3.13 11.58 0.52
CA PHE A 241 -2.84 12.22 -0.75
C PHE A 241 -2.93 13.74 -0.70
N VAL A 242 -2.19 14.39 -1.60
CA VAL A 242 -2.09 15.85 -1.67
C VAL A 242 -2.21 16.33 -3.11
N LEU A 243 -2.99 17.40 -3.32
CA LEU A 243 -3.12 18.12 -4.58
C LEU A 243 -2.64 19.57 -4.39
N LEU A 244 -1.89 20.11 -5.37
CA LEU A 244 -1.51 21.53 -5.39
C LEU A 244 -2.11 22.18 -6.63
N HIS A 245 -2.69 23.39 -6.47
CA HIS A 245 -3.26 24.17 -7.55
C HIS A 245 -3.18 25.67 -7.24
N PRO A 246 -2.96 26.58 -8.22
CA PRO A 246 -2.96 28.01 -7.98
C PRO A 246 -4.35 28.54 -7.60
N ASP A 247 -5.39 27.97 -8.14
CA ASP A 247 -6.79 28.37 -7.92
C ASP A 247 -7.43 27.55 -6.80
N LYS A 248 -7.94 28.24 -5.77
CA LYS A 248 -8.61 27.67 -4.61
C LYS A 248 -9.98 27.09 -4.98
N GLU A 249 -10.75 27.81 -5.79
CA GLU A 249 -12.11 27.39 -6.20
C GLU A 249 -12.04 26.11 -7.01
N TYR A 250 -10.99 25.97 -7.83
CA TYR A 250 -10.74 24.76 -8.58
C TYR A 250 -10.47 23.56 -7.65
N LEU A 251 -9.69 23.75 -6.58
CA LEU A 251 -9.48 22.71 -5.56
C LEU A 251 -10.78 22.38 -4.78
N GLU A 252 -11.65 23.36 -4.53
CA GLU A 252 -12.93 23.12 -3.90
C GLU A 252 -13.85 22.28 -4.79
N LYS A 253 -13.89 22.54 -6.10
CA LYS A 253 -14.57 21.69 -7.09
C LYS A 253 -13.97 20.28 -7.12
N ALA A 254 -12.65 20.17 -7.22
CA ALA A 254 -11.96 18.88 -7.19
C ALA A 254 -12.29 18.09 -5.92
N HIS A 255 -12.34 18.74 -4.77
CA HIS A 255 -12.71 18.13 -3.50
C HIS A 255 -14.16 17.57 -3.52
N CYS A 256 -15.11 18.31 -4.10
CA CYS A 256 -16.48 17.81 -4.28
C CYS A 256 -16.53 16.59 -5.20
N GLU A 257 -15.81 16.62 -6.34
CA GLU A 257 -15.76 15.50 -7.27
C GLU A 257 -15.13 14.25 -6.63
N ILE A 258 -14.03 14.42 -5.90
CA ILE A 258 -13.37 13.34 -5.15
C ILE A 258 -14.34 12.71 -4.13
N LYS A 259 -15.11 13.54 -3.40
CA LYS A 259 -16.14 13.03 -2.46
C LYS A 259 -17.20 12.20 -3.18
N ASN A 260 -17.66 12.67 -4.35
CA ASN A 260 -18.66 11.95 -5.13
C ASN A 260 -18.12 10.59 -5.60
N ILE A 261 -16.88 10.54 -6.12
CA ILE A 261 -16.24 9.28 -6.52
C ILE A 261 -16.10 8.33 -5.33
N LEU A 262 -15.61 8.80 -4.20
CA LEU A 262 -15.45 7.97 -2.99
C LEU A 262 -16.79 7.44 -2.48
N LYS A 263 -17.85 8.25 -2.54
CA LYS A 263 -19.21 7.82 -2.18
C LYS A 263 -19.72 6.64 -3.01
N THR A 264 -19.38 6.58 -4.31
CA THR A 264 -19.72 5.42 -5.16
C THR A 264 -18.99 4.14 -4.77
N GLN A 265 -17.96 4.27 -3.95
CA GLN A 265 -17.13 3.17 -3.44
C GLN A 265 -17.38 2.87 -1.95
N ASP A 266 -18.44 3.43 -1.38
CA ASP A 266 -18.75 3.39 0.06
C ASP A 266 -17.60 3.91 0.96
N MET A 267 -16.79 4.83 0.43
CA MET A 267 -15.68 5.46 1.13
C MET A 267 -15.96 6.94 1.42
N ALA A 268 -15.30 7.48 2.43
CA ALA A 268 -15.43 8.88 2.78
C ALA A 268 -14.08 9.49 3.19
N LEU A 269 -13.89 10.77 2.89
CA LEU A 269 -12.77 11.55 3.40
C LEU A 269 -12.89 11.77 4.92
N ASN A 270 -11.76 11.82 5.59
CA ASN A 270 -11.70 12.16 7.01
C ASN A 270 -11.80 13.68 7.19
N PRO A 271 -12.90 14.22 7.73
CA PRO A 271 -13.11 15.68 7.81
C PRO A 271 -12.09 16.40 8.68
N LYS A 272 -11.47 15.69 9.64
CA LYS A 272 -10.45 16.29 10.53
C LYS A 272 -9.07 16.43 9.87
N LYS A 273 -8.85 15.74 8.75
CA LYS A 273 -7.57 15.71 8.05
C LYS A 273 -7.66 16.15 6.59
N THR A 274 -8.87 16.53 6.14
CA THR A 274 -9.11 17.00 4.78
C THR A 274 -9.42 18.46 4.80
N PHE A 275 -8.52 19.27 4.24
CA PHE A 275 -8.66 20.72 4.21
C PHE A 275 -7.82 21.36 3.10
N ILE A 276 -8.24 22.53 2.65
CA ILE A 276 -7.51 23.38 1.71
C ILE A 276 -6.81 24.48 2.50
N GLN A 277 -5.55 24.72 2.18
CA GLN A 277 -4.74 25.78 2.81
C GLN A 277 -3.77 26.41 1.80
N PRO A 278 -3.29 27.65 2.05
CA PRO A 278 -2.21 28.24 1.25
C PRO A 278 -0.98 27.33 1.21
N ILE A 279 -0.28 27.29 0.08
CA ILE A 279 0.92 26.46 -0.12
C ILE A 279 2.10 26.89 0.78
N THR A 280 2.09 28.13 1.26
CA THR A 280 3.07 28.70 2.21
C THR A 280 2.88 28.16 3.64
N ASN A 281 1.71 27.57 3.95
CA ASN A 281 1.48 26.92 5.22
C ASN A 281 2.21 25.56 5.29
N LYS A 282 2.23 24.98 6.49
CA LYS A 282 2.80 23.65 6.70
C LYS A 282 1.90 22.56 6.10
N ILE A 283 2.36 21.92 5.04
CA ILE A 283 1.67 20.79 4.41
C ILE A 283 2.21 19.50 5.01
N ALA A 284 1.34 18.76 5.70
CA ALA A 284 1.69 17.49 6.30
C ALA A 284 1.61 16.35 5.28
N PHE A 285 2.72 15.59 5.08
CA PHE A 285 2.72 14.40 4.23
C PHE A 285 3.76 13.39 4.72
N LEU A 286 3.36 12.13 4.90
CA LEU A 286 4.21 11.00 5.27
C LEU A 286 5.17 11.26 6.46
N GLY A 287 4.67 11.88 7.54
CA GLY A 287 5.43 12.11 8.76
C GLY A 287 6.29 13.36 8.75
N TYR A 288 6.19 14.18 7.71
CA TYR A 288 6.87 15.47 7.57
C TYR A 288 5.88 16.61 7.39
N ASP A 289 6.32 17.82 7.81
CA ASP A 289 5.68 19.09 7.50
C ASP A 289 6.56 19.81 6.46
N TYR A 290 5.99 20.09 5.30
CA TYR A 290 6.63 20.82 4.21
C TYR A 290 6.18 22.28 4.24
N ARG A 291 7.10 23.21 4.03
CA ARG A 291 6.82 24.63 3.94
C ARG A 291 7.57 25.23 2.78
N LEU A 292 6.86 25.96 1.93
CA LEU A 292 7.43 26.78 0.88
C LEU A 292 7.70 28.17 1.44
N LEU A 293 8.94 28.65 1.30
CA LEU A 293 9.33 30.02 1.66
C LEU A 293 9.20 30.95 0.45
N ASP A 294 9.12 32.23 0.69
CA ASP A 294 9.05 33.29 -0.35
C ASP A 294 10.24 33.24 -1.31
N THR A 295 11.37 32.74 -0.85
CA THR A 295 12.58 32.52 -1.66
C THR A 295 12.53 31.33 -2.59
N GLY A 296 11.42 30.54 -2.58
CA GLY A 296 11.30 29.29 -3.32
C GLY A 296 11.96 28.08 -2.63
N LYS A 297 12.57 28.27 -1.46
CA LYS A 297 13.16 27.16 -0.70
C LYS A 297 12.07 26.36 -0.04
N VAL A 298 12.11 25.02 -0.25
CA VAL A 298 11.21 24.07 0.42
C VAL A 298 11.92 23.51 1.64
N ILE A 299 11.35 23.76 2.82
CA ILE A 299 11.81 23.20 4.09
C ILE A 299 10.91 21.99 4.40
N ALA A 300 11.54 20.87 4.77
CA ALA A 300 10.84 19.69 5.26
C ALA A 300 11.34 19.37 6.68
N THR A 301 10.43 19.34 7.62
CA THR A 301 10.72 19.07 9.03
C THR A 301 9.94 17.85 9.50
N VAL A 302 10.58 17.02 10.32
CA VAL A 302 9.89 15.88 10.95
C VAL A 302 8.81 16.38 11.89
N LYS A 303 7.63 15.80 11.83
CA LYS A 303 6.53 16.17 12.75
C LYS A 303 6.97 16.04 14.21
N PRO A 304 6.73 17.06 15.06
CA PRO A 304 7.12 17.03 16.47
C PRO A 304 6.61 15.80 17.24
N GLU A 305 5.41 15.34 16.90
CA GLU A 305 4.80 14.15 17.52
C GLU A 305 5.63 12.89 17.24
N SER A 306 6.19 12.74 16.04
CA SER A 306 7.04 11.60 15.68
C SER A 306 8.33 11.60 16.49
N ILE A 307 8.93 12.78 16.73
CA ILE A 307 10.13 12.93 17.56
C ILE A 307 9.81 12.60 19.03
N THR A 308 8.71 13.14 19.54
CA THR A 308 8.27 12.92 20.92
C THR A 308 7.97 11.45 21.16
N HIS A 309 7.28 10.79 20.22
CA HIS A 309 7.00 9.35 20.30
C HIS A 309 8.28 8.52 20.30
N ALA A 310 9.23 8.80 19.40
CA ALA A 310 10.51 8.11 19.35
C ALA A 310 11.31 8.28 20.64
N LYS A 311 11.38 9.50 21.21
CA LYS A 311 12.03 9.79 22.48
C LYS A 311 11.39 8.99 23.64
N ARG A 312 10.05 8.96 23.72
CA ARG A 312 9.32 8.18 24.75
C ARG A 312 9.61 6.69 24.64
N LYS A 313 9.60 6.16 23.41
CA LYS A 313 9.89 4.75 23.16
C LYS A 313 11.33 4.40 23.53
N MET A 314 12.31 5.21 23.14
CA MET A 314 13.72 5.00 23.52
C MET A 314 13.89 5.02 25.06
N LYS A 315 13.28 6.00 25.75
CA LYS A 315 13.32 6.08 27.23
C LYS A 315 12.77 4.81 27.87
N ARG A 316 11.62 4.31 27.40
CA ARG A 316 11.01 3.04 27.88
C ARG A 316 11.95 1.85 27.64
N MET A 317 12.56 1.75 26.45
CA MET A 317 13.50 0.67 26.14
C MET A 317 14.76 0.75 27.02
N MET A 318 15.30 1.95 27.27
CA MET A 318 16.44 2.16 28.18
C MET A 318 16.11 1.68 29.60
N LEU A 319 14.93 2.00 30.14
CA LEU A 319 14.50 1.51 31.46
C LEU A 319 14.44 -0.03 31.53
N LEU A 320 14.02 -0.67 30.46
CA LEU A 320 14.03 -2.13 30.36
C LEU A 320 15.45 -2.71 30.29
N THR A 321 16.41 -1.94 29.74
CA THR A 321 17.82 -2.32 29.68
C THR A 321 18.47 -2.35 31.08
N LEU A 322 18.00 -1.53 32.02
CA LEU A 322 18.44 -1.56 33.40
C LEU A 322 18.12 -2.90 34.10
N LYS A 323 17.02 -3.54 33.68
CA LYS A 323 16.60 -4.86 34.17
C LYS A 323 17.26 -6.03 33.44
N ASP A 324 17.60 -5.84 32.15
CA ASP A 324 18.25 -6.85 31.29
C ASP A 324 19.24 -6.19 30.34
N LYS A 325 20.53 -6.28 30.62
CA LYS A 325 21.62 -5.67 29.82
C LYS A 325 21.65 -6.16 28.36
N ARG A 326 21.13 -7.35 28.08
CA ARG A 326 21.05 -7.89 26.69
C ARG A 326 20.20 -7.02 25.76
N ARG A 327 19.27 -6.23 26.32
CA ARG A 327 18.40 -5.31 25.58
C ARG A 327 19.08 -4.01 25.14
N LYS A 328 20.33 -3.74 25.52
CA LYS A 328 21.08 -2.56 25.09
C LYS A 328 21.18 -2.48 23.55
N ARG A 329 21.43 -3.62 22.92
CA ARG A 329 21.49 -3.74 21.46
C ARG A 329 20.16 -3.34 20.80
N ASP A 330 19.01 -3.65 21.41
CA ASP A 330 17.70 -3.34 20.87
C ASP A 330 17.46 -1.82 20.83
N VAL A 331 17.94 -1.08 21.82
CA VAL A 331 17.87 0.40 21.85
C VAL A 331 18.69 1.00 20.73
N ASP A 332 19.93 0.52 20.54
CA ASP A 332 20.81 1.01 19.47
C ASP A 332 20.24 0.72 18.08
N VAL A 333 19.71 -0.50 17.87
CA VAL A 333 19.06 -0.89 16.62
C VAL A 333 17.84 -0.01 16.36
N TYR A 334 16.99 0.21 17.38
CA TYR A 334 15.84 1.09 17.23
C TYR A 334 16.24 2.51 16.88
N PHE A 335 17.23 3.09 17.57
CA PHE A 335 17.72 4.45 17.30
C PHE A 335 18.29 4.59 15.89
N LYS A 336 19.13 3.64 15.45
CA LYS A 336 19.71 3.63 14.10
C LYS A 336 18.62 3.49 13.03
N SER A 337 17.66 2.60 13.22
CA SER A 337 16.54 2.39 12.30
C SER A 337 15.66 3.66 12.20
N TRP A 338 15.32 4.25 13.36
CA TRP A 338 14.54 5.48 13.39
C TRP A 338 15.29 6.64 12.72
N LYS A 339 16.58 6.83 13.04
CA LYS A 339 17.42 7.86 12.38
C LYS A 339 17.51 7.64 10.87
N ALA A 340 17.63 6.40 10.42
CA ALA A 340 17.65 6.07 8.99
C ALA A 340 16.32 6.38 8.29
N SER A 341 15.19 6.22 8.98
CA SER A 341 13.86 6.57 8.44
C SER A 341 13.63 8.08 8.26
N LEU A 342 14.49 8.90 8.88
CA LEU A 342 14.48 10.36 8.78
C LEU A 342 15.42 10.92 7.70
N ARG A 343 16.09 10.05 6.93
CA ARG A 343 16.93 10.51 5.82
C ARG A 343 16.04 10.99 4.67
N PHE A 344 16.39 12.15 4.15
CA PHE A 344 15.98 12.70 2.85
C PHE A 344 17.05 12.37 1.84
#